data_be34370c00792efa870389a1face502c
#
_entry.id   be34370c00792efa870389a1face502c
#
_cell.length_a   1.000
_cell.length_b   1.000
_cell.length_c   1.000
_cell.angle_alpha   90.00
_cell.angle_beta   90.00
_cell.angle_gamma   90.00
#
_symmetry.space_group_name_H-M   'P 1'
#
loop_
_entity.id
_entity.type
_entity.pdbx_description
1 polymer ?
#
loop_
_entity_poly.entity_id
_entity_poly.type
_entity_poly.pdbx_seq_one_letter_code
_entity_poly.pdbx_strand_id
1 'polypeptide(L)'
;LMLYLLHEAPPEEQNFSMVMEMIAAAEVHEDDDNYQSPLDILFERLEMRELDSIACKQYRIFKQAAGKTAKSILVSVGVRLAAFNLPSIAKLTMTDELHLQELGERKIALFCCIPDSDKSLNYLVGMIYTQLIQTLYRQADRVHKGRLPVPVHCLMDEYANISLPKDTFLSALATMRSRAIFCSIIVQNMAQLKAMYLSLIHI
;
A
#
# COMPACT_ATOMS: atom_id res chain seq x y z
N LEU A 1 0.56 -11.58 7.41
CA LEU A 1 1.71 -11.75 6.52
C LEU A 1 2.59 -10.50 6.48
N MET A 2 2.07 -9.36 6.05
CA MET A 2 2.84 -8.11 5.98
C MET A 2 3.49 -7.72 7.32
N LEU A 3 2.79 -7.87 8.44
CA LEU A 3 3.36 -7.62 9.77
C LEU A 3 4.50 -8.58 10.10
N TYR A 4 4.38 -9.85 9.70
CA TYR A 4 5.47 -10.81 9.84
C TYR A 4 6.71 -10.33 9.09
N LEU A 5 6.58 -10.00 7.80
CA LEU A 5 7.70 -9.54 6.98
C LEU A 5 8.34 -8.26 7.54
N LEU A 6 7.54 -7.30 7.99
CA LEU A 6 8.05 -6.03 8.52
C LEU A 6 8.83 -6.15 9.83
N HIS A 7 8.53 -7.16 10.66
CA HIS A 7 9.12 -7.29 11.99
C HIS A 7 10.14 -8.42 12.09
N GLU A 8 9.98 -9.47 11.29
CA GLU A 8 10.74 -10.71 11.43
C GLU A 8 11.69 -10.99 10.26
N ALA A 9 11.33 -10.52 9.05
CA ALA A 9 12.11 -10.81 7.86
C ALA A 9 13.23 -9.75 7.64
N PRO A 10 14.35 -10.15 7.02
CA PRO A 10 15.39 -9.21 6.60
C PRO A 10 14.85 -8.22 5.55
N PRO A 11 15.44 -7.01 5.43
CA PRO A 11 14.93 -5.96 4.54
C PRO A 11 14.71 -6.38 3.08
N GLU A 12 15.56 -7.25 2.56
CA GLU A 12 15.49 -7.79 1.19
C GLU A 12 14.26 -8.68 0.94
N GLU A 13 13.66 -9.22 1.99
CA GLU A 13 12.44 -10.01 1.93
C GLU A 13 11.17 -9.19 2.22
N GLN A 14 11.30 -7.94 2.63
CA GLN A 14 10.17 -7.06 2.95
C GLN A 14 9.55 -6.46 1.67
N ASN A 15 9.04 -7.31 0.79
CA ASN A 15 8.47 -6.94 -0.50
C ASN A 15 7.19 -7.74 -0.83
N PHE A 16 6.47 -7.32 -1.87
CA PHE A 16 5.21 -7.96 -2.27
C PHE A 16 5.40 -9.35 -2.88
N SER A 17 6.55 -9.65 -3.49
CA SER A 17 6.83 -11.00 -3.99
C SER A 17 6.84 -12.00 -2.86
N MET A 18 7.49 -11.66 -1.73
CA MET A 18 7.47 -12.51 -0.54
C MET A 18 6.07 -12.65 0.06
N VAL A 19 5.25 -11.59 0.04
CA VAL A 19 3.83 -11.70 0.45
C VAL A 19 3.10 -12.73 -0.42
N MET A 20 3.33 -12.74 -1.73
CA MET A 20 2.70 -13.70 -2.65
C MET A 20 3.17 -15.13 -2.40
N GLU A 21 4.44 -15.33 -2.11
CA GLU A 21 4.97 -16.64 -1.69
C GLU A 21 4.34 -17.13 -0.39
N MET A 22 4.18 -16.27 0.60
CA MET A 22 3.50 -16.59 1.85
C MET A 22 2.02 -16.93 1.63
N ILE A 23 1.32 -16.24 0.71
CA ILE A 23 -0.07 -16.57 0.35
C ILE A 23 -0.12 -17.96 -0.30
N ALA A 24 0.81 -18.27 -1.19
CA ALA A 24 0.90 -19.60 -1.82
C ALA A 24 1.22 -20.70 -0.79
N ALA A 25 2.04 -20.39 0.21
CA ALA A 25 2.36 -21.32 1.30
C ALA A 25 1.22 -21.50 2.32
N ALA A 26 0.17 -20.68 2.26
CA ALA A 26 -1.01 -20.78 3.12
C ALA A 26 -2.03 -21.80 2.56
N GLU A 27 -1.59 -22.99 2.26
CA GLU A 27 -2.47 -24.05 1.76
C GLU A 27 -3.53 -24.42 2.81
N VAL A 28 -4.77 -24.64 2.33
CA VAL A 28 -5.90 -25.06 3.16
C VAL A 28 -6.48 -26.36 2.59
N HIS A 29 -6.48 -27.43 3.36
CA HIS A 29 -7.10 -28.69 3.03
C HIS A 29 -8.48 -28.76 3.71
N GLU A 30 -9.55 -28.84 2.90
CA GLU A 30 -10.94 -28.84 3.40
C GLU A 30 -11.32 -30.14 4.13
N ASP A 31 -10.61 -31.22 3.80
CA ASP A 31 -10.91 -32.58 4.29
C ASP A 31 -9.99 -33.02 5.46
N ASP A 32 -9.05 -32.20 5.88
CA ASP A 32 -8.12 -32.50 6.97
C ASP A 32 -7.94 -31.29 7.91
N ASP A 33 -8.69 -31.31 8.98
CA ASP A 33 -8.65 -30.27 10.01
C ASP A 33 -7.31 -30.21 10.78
N ASN A 34 -6.48 -31.24 10.67
CA ASN A 34 -5.16 -31.29 11.32
C ASN A 34 -4.02 -30.92 10.38
N TYR A 35 -4.32 -30.60 9.13
CA TYR A 35 -3.28 -30.19 8.18
C TYR A 35 -2.60 -28.89 8.61
N GLN A 36 -1.30 -28.93 8.69
CA GLN A 36 -0.45 -27.77 8.97
C GLN A 36 0.27 -27.33 7.68
N SER A 37 -0.08 -26.18 7.19
CA SER A 37 0.61 -25.56 6.06
C SER A 37 2.02 -25.10 6.45
N PRO A 38 2.94 -24.89 5.49
CA PRO A 38 4.25 -24.28 5.77
C PRO A 38 4.12 -22.92 6.50
N LEU A 39 3.06 -22.18 6.20
CA LEU A 39 2.78 -20.91 6.88
C LEU A 39 2.38 -21.11 8.35
N ASP A 40 1.60 -22.15 8.67
CA ASP A 40 1.25 -22.48 10.06
C ASP A 40 2.51 -22.75 10.88
N ILE A 41 3.41 -23.56 10.36
CA ILE A 41 4.69 -23.89 11.01
C ILE A 41 5.53 -22.62 11.26
N LEU A 42 5.53 -21.70 10.31
CA LEU A 42 6.25 -20.43 10.43
C LEU A 42 5.71 -19.58 11.59
N PHE A 43 4.39 -19.45 11.68
CA PHE A 43 3.74 -18.68 12.74
C PHE A 43 3.81 -19.36 14.12
N GLU A 44 3.76 -20.69 14.19
CA GLU A 44 3.99 -21.43 15.43
C GLU A 44 5.41 -21.19 15.99
N ARG A 45 6.43 -21.21 15.12
CA ARG A 45 7.81 -20.89 15.52
C ARG A 45 7.94 -19.46 16.04
N LEU A 46 7.27 -18.50 15.39
CA LEU A 46 7.25 -17.12 15.86
C LEU A 46 6.57 -17.03 17.24
N GLU A 47 5.43 -17.69 17.41
CA GLU A 47 4.67 -17.69 18.65
C GLU A 47 5.47 -18.26 19.83
N MET A 48 6.27 -19.34 19.60
CA MET A 48 7.16 -19.91 20.62
C MET A 48 8.26 -18.93 21.05
N ARG A 49 8.68 -18.04 20.16
CA ARG A 49 9.73 -17.05 20.42
C ARG A 49 9.16 -15.76 21.01
N GLU A 50 8.02 -15.33 20.52
CA GLU A 50 7.39 -14.05 20.85
C GLU A 50 5.87 -14.21 21.03
N LEU A 51 5.44 -14.48 22.28
CA LEU A 51 4.04 -14.73 22.63
C LEU A 51 3.09 -13.56 22.30
N ASP A 52 3.60 -12.33 22.30
CA ASP A 52 2.81 -11.09 22.11
C ASP A 52 2.88 -10.51 20.69
N SER A 53 3.49 -11.22 19.73
CA SER A 53 3.60 -10.78 18.35
C SER A 53 2.23 -10.40 17.76
N ILE A 54 2.15 -9.17 17.23
CA ILE A 54 0.94 -8.69 16.55
C ILE A 54 0.65 -9.54 15.31
N ALA A 55 1.70 -10.01 14.61
CA ALA A 55 1.56 -10.89 13.46
C ALA A 55 0.87 -12.20 13.82
N CYS A 56 1.28 -12.84 14.94
CA CYS A 56 0.63 -14.05 15.44
C CYS A 56 -0.82 -13.81 15.85
N LYS A 57 -1.11 -12.71 16.55
CA LYS A 57 -2.48 -12.35 16.94
C LYS A 57 -3.40 -12.22 15.70
N GLN A 58 -2.95 -11.56 14.64
CA GLN A 58 -3.71 -11.44 13.40
C GLN A 58 -3.83 -12.78 12.66
N TYR A 59 -2.79 -13.60 12.65
CA TYR A 59 -2.84 -14.91 12.03
C TYR A 59 -3.82 -15.86 12.72
N ARG A 60 -3.89 -15.84 14.04
CA ARG A 60 -4.90 -16.61 14.79
C ARG A 60 -6.33 -16.24 14.42
N ILE A 61 -6.63 -14.96 14.18
CA ILE A 61 -7.95 -14.52 13.71
C ILE A 61 -8.27 -15.15 12.34
N PHE A 62 -7.32 -15.18 11.43
CA PHE A 62 -7.49 -15.85 10.13
C PHE A 62 -7.75 -17.34 10.29
N LYS A 63 -7.01 -18.03 11.20
CA LYS A 63 -7.15 -19.48 11.46
C LYS A 63 -8.48 -19.85 12.12
N GLN A 64 -9.22 -18.89 12.71
CA GLN A 64 -10.57 -19.13 13.22
C GLN A 64 -11.60 -19.32 12.10
N ALA A 65 -11.27 -18.93 10.88
CA ALA A 65 -12.15 -19.13 9.73
C ALA A 65 -12.20 -20.63 9.36
N ALA A 66 -13.41 -21.14 9.15
CA ALA A 66 -13.59 -22.50 8.64
C ALA A 66 -12.88 -22.69 7.28
N GLY A 67 -12.43 -23.91 6.96
CA GLY A 67 -11.62 -24.20 5.78
C GLY A 67 -12.09 -23.57 4.47
N LYS A 68 -13.39 -23.67 4.15
CA LYS A 68 -13.98 -23.01 2.95
C LYS A 68 -13.87 -21.48 2.99
N THR A 69 -14.06 -20.89 4.16
CA THR A 69 -13.96 -19.43 4.35
C THR A 69 -12.49 -18.98 4.23
N ALA A 70 -11.56 -19.70 4.86
CA ALA A 70 -10.14 -19.41 4.77
C ALA A 70 -9.65 -19.48 3.31
N LYS A 71 -10.05 -20.52 2.58
CA LYS A 71 -9.75 -20.66 1.14
C LYS A 71 -10.30 -19.51 0.31
N SER A 72 -11.55 -19.10 0.56
CA SER A 72 -12.16 -17.94 -0.12
C SER A 72 -11.42 -16.64 0.15
N ILE A 73 -10.94 -16.44 1.38
CA ILE A 73 -10.11 -15.29 1.76
C ILE A 73 -8.79 -15.32 0.98
N LEU A 74 -8.09 -16.45 0.96
CA LEU A 74 -6.81 -16.59 0.25
C LEU A 74 -6.97 -16.34 -1.26
N VAL A 75 -8.00 -16.91 -1.89
CA VAL A 75 -8.31 -16.67 -3.31
C VAL A 75 -8.59 -15.19 -3.54
N SER A 76 -9.39 -14.56 -2.69
CA SER A 76 -9.75 -13.14 -2.81
C SER A 76 -8.52 -12.23 -2.71
N VAL A 77 -7.61 -12.51 -1.79
CA VAL A 77 -6.35 -11.76 -1.62
C VAL A 77 -5.44 -12.03 -2.81
N GLY A 78 -5.27 -13.29 -3.22
CA GLY A 78 -4.43 -13.68 -4.37
C GLY A 78 -4.86 -12.98 -5.66
N VAL A 79 -6.17 -12.91 -5.94
CA VAL A 79 -6.70 -12.19 -7.12
C VAL A 79 -6.40 -10.70 -7.05
N ARG A 80 -6.58 -10.07 -5.89
CA ARG A 80 -6.33 -8.63 -5.71
C ARG A 80 -4.86 -8.25 -5.84
N LEU A 81 -3.97 -9.13 -5.42
CA LEU A 81 -2.52 -8.93 -5.47
C LEU A 81 -1.86 -9.59 -6.69
N ALA A 82 -2.64 -10.20 -7.60
CA ALA A 82 -2.12 -10.95 -8.75
C ALA A 82 -1.15 -10.14 -9.64
N ALA A 83 -1.32 -8.83 -9.69
CA ALA A 83 -0.42 -7.94 -10.43
C ALA A 83 1.04 -8.02 -9.95
N PHE A 84 1.27 -8.30 -8.67
CA PHE A 84 2.62 -8.44 -8.10
C PHE A 84 3.31 -9.76 -8.47
N ASN A 85 2.60 -10.70 -9.13
CA ASN A 85 3.19 -11.89 -9.75
C ASN A 85 3.81 -11.60 -11.13
N LEU A 86 3.51 -10.43 -11.72
CA LEU A 86 4.12 -10.04 -12.98
C LEU A 86 5.61 -9.70 -12.76
N PRO A 87 6.56 -10.32 -13.50
CA PRO A 87 7.99 -10.12 -13.24
C PRO A 87 8.43 -8.66 -13.28
N SER A 88 7.82 -7.84 -14.15
CA SER A 88 8.10 -6.40 -14.24
C SER A 88 7.67 -5.64 -12.98
N ILE A 89 6.49 -5.96 -12.44
CA ILE A 89 5.96 -5.32 -11.22
C ILE A 89 6.71 -5.83 -9.99
N ALA A 90 6.96 -7.13 -9.90
CA ALA A 90 7.76 -7.71 -8.84
C ALA A 90 9.13 -7.03 -8.74
N LYS A 91 9.84 -6.90 -9.87
CA LYS A 91 11.13 -6.20 -9.92
C LYS A 91 11.02 -4.73 -9.52
N LEU A 92 10.00 -4.01 -9.99
CA LEU A 92 9.79 -2.59 -9.70
C LEU A 92 9.51 -2.32 -8.21
N THR A 93 8.89 -3.28 -7.52
CA THR A 93 8.47 -3.14 -6.11
C THR A 93 9.34 -3.91 -5.12
N MET A 94 10.47 -4.47 -5.58
CA MET A 94 11.36 -5.27 -4.75
C MET A 94 12.21 -4.41 -3.80
N THR A 95 12.60 -3.22 -4.25
CA THR A 95 13.48 -2.31 -3.50
C THR A 95 12.91 -0.90 -3.46
N ASP A 96 13.27 -0.11 -2.45
CA ASP A 96 12.94 1.31 -2.38
C ASP A 96 14.02 2.14 -3.10
N GLU A 97 13.72 2.49 -4.36
CA GLU A 97 14.57 3.38 -5.17
C GLU A 97 14.06 4.83 -5.18
N LEU A 98 12.84 5.07 -4.68
CA LEU A 98 12.23 6.40 -4.73
C LEU A 98 12.69 7.32 -3.62
N HIS A 99 13.10 6.77 -2.48
CA HIS A 99 13.54 7.53 -1.30
C HIS A 99 12.59 8.69 -0.96
N LEU A 100 11.27 8.41 -0.92
CA LEU A 100 10.22 9.42 -0.74
C LEU A 100 10.41 10.28 0.51
N GLN A 101 11.14 9.77 1.51
CA GLN A 101 11.51 10.49 2.73
C GLN A 101 12.45 11.68 2.47
N GLU A 102 13.15 11.73 1.35
CA GLU A 102 14.03 12.85 1.02
C GLU A 102 13.28 14.05 0.43
N LEU A 103 12.05 13.83 -0.10
CA LEU A 103 11.19 14.92 -0.52
C LEU A 103 10.72 15.68 0.73
N GLY A 104 10.88 16.99 0.71
CA GLY A 104 10.62 17.84 1.87
C GLY A 104 11.85 18.13 2.73
N GLU A 105 12.94 17.36 2.60
CA GLU A 105 14.23 17.62 3.26
C GLU A 105 15.17 18.41 2.36
N ARG A 106 15.20 18.09 1.08
CA ARG A 106 16.04 18.76 0.07
C ARG A 106 15.26 19.01 -1.22
N LYS A 107 15.81 19.87 -2.10
CA LYS A 107 15.19 20.16 -3.40
C LYS A 107 15.36 18.98 -4.34
N ILE A 108 14.27 18.28 -4.62
CA ILE A 108 14.20 17.12 -5.53
C ILE A 108 13.01 17.31 -6.46
N ALA A 109 13.13 16.82 -7.69
CA ALA A 109 12.02 16.65 -8.62
C ALA A 109 11.86 15.16 -8.93
N LEU A 110 10.68 14.60 -8.63
CA LEU A 110 10.28 13.23 -8.96
C LEU A 110 9.30 13.29 -10.14
N PHE A 111 9.62 12.61 -11.22
CA PHE A 111 8.76 12.51 -12.40
C PHE A 111 8.17 11.11 -12.51
N CYS A 112 6.85 10.99 -12.45
CA CYS A 112 6.12 9.74 -12.66
C CYS A 112 5.53 9.76 -14.09
N CYS A 113 6.18 9.07 -15.02
CA CYS A 113 5.69 8.91 -16.38
C CYS A 113 4.71 7.74 -16.46
N ILE A 114 3.47 8.00 -16.85
CA ILE A 114 2.40 7.02 -16.96
C ILE A 114 2.05 6.87 -18.44
N PRO A 115 2.02 5.62 -18.99
CA PRO A 115 1.58 5.43 -20.37
C PRO A 115 0.08 5.68 -20.52
N ASP A 116 -0.31 6.50 -21.50
CA ASP A 116 -1.71 6.81 -21.78
C ASP A 116 -2.49 5.63 -22.34
N SER A 117 -1.79 4.72 -23.01
CA SER A 117 -2.36 3.56 -23.70
C SER A 117 -2.73 2.41 -22.77
N ASP A 118 -2.13 2.32 -21.58
CA ASP A 118 -2.33 1.23 -20.63
C ASP A 118 -2.61 1.76 -19.22
N LYS A 119 -3.87 1.61 -18.79
CA LYS A 119 -4.31 2.04 -17.47
C LYS A 119 -4.14 0.97 -16.39
N SER A 120 -3.66 -0.23 -16.75
CA SER A 120 -3.55 -1.37 -15.83
C SER A 120 -2.61 -1.08 -14.66
N LEU A 121 -1.64 -0.16 -14.83
CA LEU A 121 -0.64 0.20 -13.83
C LEU A 121 -0.93 1.51 -13.09
N ASN A 122 -2.05 2.18 -13.37
CA ASN A 122 -2.40 3.46 -12.74
C ASN A 122 -2.53 3.35 -11.20
N TYR A 123 -2.87 2.17 -10.69
CA TYR A 123 -2.92 1.92 -9.25
C TYR A 123 -1.54 2.08 -8.57
N LEU A 124 -0.43 1.77 -9.25
CA LEU A 124 0.92 1.97 -8.71
C LEU A 124 1.21 3.44 -8.44
N VAL A 125 0.77 4.31 -9.35
CA VAL A 125 0.90 5.77 -9.17
C VAL A 125 0.07 6.23 -7.98
N GLY A 126 -1.14 5.72 -7.83
CA GLY A 126 -1.98 5.95 -6.65
C GLY A 126 -1.29 5.50 -5.35
N MET A 127 -0.59 4.36 -5.36
CA MET A 127 0.20 3.89 -4.23
C MET A 127 1.36 4.84 -3.92
N ILE A 128 2.11 5.29 -4.94
CA ILE A 128 3.22 6.25 -4.77
C ILE A 128 2.72 7.54 -4.12
N TYR A 129 1.66 8.15 -4.64
CA TYR A 129 1.10 9.37 -4.04
C TYR A 129 0.59 9.14 -2.62
N THR A 130 -0.03 8.02 -2.35
CA THR A 130 -0.51 7.67 -1.00
C THR A 130 0.66 7.56 -0.03
N GLN A 131 1.71 6.82 -0.40
CA GLN A 131 2.92 6.69 0.41
C GLN A 131 3.63 8.03 0.59
N LEU A 132 3.75 8.82 -0.47
CA LEU A 132 4.36 10.15 -0.44
C LEU A 132 3.64 11.03 0.59
N ILE A 133 2.33 11.19 0.47
CA ILE A 133 1.54 12.01 1.38
C ILE A 133 1.72 11.54 2.83
N GLN A 134 1.59 10.24 3.09
CA GLN A 134 1.75 9.68 4.44
C GLN A 134 3.17 9.90 5.00
N THR A 135 4.19 9.76 4.16
CA THR A 135 5.58 9.98 4.55
C THR A 135 5.84 11.44 4.88
N LEU A 136 5.40 12.37 4.01
CA LEU A 136 5.55 13.81 4.23
C LEU A 136 4.79 14.29 5.49
N TYR A 137 3.59 13.74 5.75
CA TYR A 137 2.85 14.05 6.97
C TYR A 137 3.62 13.59 8.22
N ARG A 138 4.14 12.37 8.19
CA ARG A 138 4.93 11.82 9.28
C ARG A 138 6.18 12.66 9.57
N GLN A 139 6.89 13.07 8.52
CA GLN A 139 8.05 13.95 8.63
C GLN A 139 7.68 15.30 9.19
N ALA A 140 6.66 15.96 8.60
CA ALA A 140 6.20 17.26 9.10
C ALA A 140 5.83 17.20 10.57
N ASP A 141 4.99 16.22 10.97
CA ASP A 141 4.42 16.18 12.31
C ASP A 141 5.41 15.67 13.36
N ARG A 142 6.21 14.65 13.04
CA ARG A 142 7.09 14.01 14.04
C ARG A 142 8.51 14.53 14.06
N VAL A 143 9.03 15.00 12.93
CA VAL A 143 10.43 15.46 12.80
C VAL A 143 10.51 16.99 12.81
N HIS A 144 9.63 17.64 12.05
CA HIS A 144 9.74 19.09 11.77
C HIS A 144 8.69 19.95 12.47
N LYS A 145 8.12 19.50 13.59
CA LYS A 145 7.19 20.27 14.43
C LYS A 145 5.98 20.84 13.66
N GLY A 146 5.48 20.11 12.70
CA GLY A 146 4.27 20.40 11.94
C GLY A 146 4.48 21.03 10.56
N ARG A 147 5.73 21.27 10.11
CA ARG A 147 5.97 21.88 8.79
C ARG A 147 7.29 21.42 8.18
N LEU A 148 7.25 20.98 6.91
CA LEU A 148 8.44 20.57 6.17
C LEU A 148 9.41 21.74 5.93
N PRO A 149 10.73 21.52 6.01
CA PRO A 149 11.74 22.54 5.74
C PRO A 149 11.76 22.99 4.26
N VAL A 150 11.51 22.05 3.33
CA VAL A 150 11.36 22.33 1.90
C VAL A 150 9.92 22.05 1.48
N PRO A 151 9.20 23.07 0.93
CA PRO A 151 7.84 22.86 0.43
C PRO A 151 7.79 21.82 -0.68
N VAL A 152 6.82 20.92 -0.62
CA VAL A 152 6.58 19.90 -1.65
C VAL A 152 5.33 20.23 -2.44
N HIS A 153 5.44 20.24 -3.76
CA HIS A 153 4.33 20.50 -4.66
C HIS A 153 4.07 19.28 -5.54
N CYS A 154 2.92 18.64 -5.37
CA CYS A 154 2.43 17.56 -6.20
C CYS A 154 1.68 18.14 -7.41
N LEU A 155 2.25 18.02 -8.60
CA LEU A 155 1.58 18.37 -9.85
C LEU A 155 0.99 17.10 -10.44
N MET A 156 -0.34 16.99 -10.43
CA MET A 156 -1.08 15.81 -10.88
C MET A 156 -1.75 16.13 -12.23
N ASP A 157 -1.02 15.87 -13.30
CA ASP A 157 -1.57 15.96 -14.65
C ASP A 157 -2.47 14.75 -14.93
N GLU A 158 -3.53 14.95 -15.69
CA GLU A 158 -4.56 13.95 -15.95
C GLU A 158 -5.07 13.23 -14.70
N TYR A 159 -5.36 13.98 -13.66
CA TYR A 159 -5.75 13.48 -12.34
C TYR A 159 -6.84 12.39 -12.38
N ALA A 160 -7.75 12.45 -13.35
CA ALA A 160 -8.81 11.46 -13.54
C ALA A 160 -8.28 10.04 -13.78
N ASN A 161 -7.04 9.89 -14.23
CA ASN A 161 -6.39 8.60 -14.45
C ASN A 161 -5.64 8.08 -13.23
N ILE A 162 -5.47 8.89 -12.18
CA ILE A 162 -4.75 8.49 -10.95
C ILE A 162 -5.72 7.84 -9.97
N SER A 163 -5.45 6.58 -9.60
CA SER A 163 -6.28 5.82 -8.67
C SER A 163 -5.92 6.14 -7.21
N LEU A 164 -6.36 7.30 -6.71
CA LEU A 164 -6.18 7.68 -5.31
C LEU A 164 -7.37 7.24 -4.46
N PRO A 165 -7.15 6.81 -3.19
CA PRO A 165 -8.22 6.61 -2.24
C PRO A 165 -8.91 7.94 -1.94
N LYS A 166 -10.18 8.10 -2.39
CA LYS A 166 -10.90 9.39 -2.40
C LYS A 166 -10.97 10.05 -1.03
N ASP A 167 -11.41 9.33 -0.02
CA ASP A 167 -11.59 9.88 1.33
C ASP A 167 -10.26 10.32 1.95
N THR A 168 -9.22 9.51 1.77
CA THR A 168 -7.87 9.81 2.27
C THR A 168 -7.31 11.05 1.59
N PHE A 169 -7.46 11.17 0.29
CA PHE A 169 -6.93 12.31 -0.46
C PHE A 169 -7.68 13.61 -0.16
N LEU A 170 -9.02 13.57 -0.06
CA LEU A 170 -9.80 14.76 0.31
C LEU A 170 -9.48 15.24 1.72
N SER A 171 -9.34 14.32 2.68
CA SER A 171 -8.90 14.65 4.04
C SER A 171 -7.50 15.28 4.04
N ALA A 172 -6.59 14.75 3.22
CA ALA A 172 -5.25 15.32 3.07
C ALA A 172 -5.29 16.73 2.48
N LEU A 173 -6.07 16.99 1.43
CA LEU A 173 -6.19 18.31 0.81
C LEU A 173 -6.56 19.41 1.82
N ALA A 174 -7.40 19.09 2.80
CA ALA A 174 -7.83 20.04 3.81
C ALA A 174 -6.69 20.47 4.79
N THR A 175 -5.68 19.63 4.95
CA THR A 175 -4.66 19.80 6.01
C THR A 175 -3.22 19.91 5.50
N MET A 176 -2.94 19.57 4.24
CA MET A 176 -1.57 19.53 3.70
C MET A 176 -0.88 20.90 3.65
N ARG A 177 -1.65 21.98 3.47
CA ARG A 177 -1.09 23.36 3.37
C ARG A 177 -0.31 23.78 4.60
N SER A 178 -0.79 23.45 5.80
CA SER A 178 -0.10 23.79 7.06
C SER A 178 1.29 23.14 7.13
N ARG A 179 1.44 21.97 6.53
CA ARG A 179 2.68 21.17 6.47
C ARG A 179 3.62 21.56 5.34
N ALA A 180 3.33 22.63 4.59
CA ALA A 180 4.04 23.05 3.38
C ALA A 180 3.97 22.01 2.24
N ILE A 181 2.86 21.28 2.16
CA ILE A 181 2.54 20.38 1.05
C ILE A 181 1.44 21.03 0.22
N PHE A 182 1.62 21.06 -1.09
CA PHE A 182 0.70 21.67 -2.05
C PHE A 182 0.36 20.68 -3.15
N CYS A 183 -0.83 20.86 -3.75
CA CYS A 183 -1.28 20.03 -4.85
C CYS A 183 -1.91 20.89 -5.94
N SER A 184 -1.50 20.67 -7.19
CA SER A 184 -2.16 21.17 -8.40
C SER A 184 -2.73 20.00 -9.17
N ILE A 185 -4.04 20.05 -9.42
CA ILE A 185 -4.78 19.03 -10.13
C ILE A 185 -5.16 19.57 -11.49
N ILE A 186 -4.76 18.86 -12.55
CA ILE A 186 -5.14 19.18 -13.93
C ILE A 186 -6.14 18.12 -14.40
N VAL A 187 -7.25 18.58 -14.94
CA VAL A 187 -8.31 17.74 -15.52
C VAL A 187 -8.72 18.28 -16.86
N GLN A 188 -9.10 17.44 -17.80
CA GLN A 188 -9.50 17.85 -19.14
C GLN A 188 -10.87 18.56 -19.11
N ASN A 189 -11.77 18.17 -18.21
CA ASN A 189 -13.05 18.84 -18.03
C ASN A 189 -13.61 18.61 -16.61
N MET A 190 -14.50 19.50 -16.19
CA MET A 190 -15.13 19.41 -14.86
C MET A 190 -16.08 18.24 -14.71
N ALA A 191 -16.59 17.65 -15.79
CA ALA A 191 -17.46 16.47 -15.73
C ALA A 191 -16.70 15.25 -15.20
N GLN A 192 -15.41 15.09 -15.55
CA GLN A 192 -14.55 14.04 -15.00
C GLN A 192 -14.43 14.16 -13.47
N LEU A 193 -14.15 15.36 -12.98
CA LEU A 193 -14.04 15.62 -11.55
C LEU A 193 -15.36 15.36 -10.83
N LYS A 194 -16.49 15.80 -11.39
CA LYS A 194 -17.82 15.51 -10.87
C LYS A 194 -18.09 14.00 -10.82
N ALA A 195 -17.79 13.25 -11.89
CA ALA A 195 -18.00 11.80 -11.93
C ALA A 195 -17.18 11.09 -10.85
N MET A 196 -15.98 11.54 -10.54
CA MET A 196 -15.15 10.96 -9.48
C MET A 196 -15.68 11.24 -8.07
N TYR A 197 -16.31 12.40 -7.84
CA TYR A 197 -16.68 12.88 -6.51
C TYR A 197 -18.17 13.15 -6.32
N LEU A 198 -19.04 12.76 -7.28
CA LEU A 198 -20.50 13.03 -7.23
C LEU A 198 -21.22 12.52 -5.97
N SER A 199 -20.68 11.52 -5.28
CA SER A 199 -21.21 11.08 -4.00
C SER A 199 -20.91 12.02 -2.83
N LEU A 200 -20.04 13.03 -3.04
CA LEU A 200 -19.58 13.96 -2.00
C LEU A 200 -20.04 15.41 -2.27
N ILE A 201 -20.54 15.71 -3.47
CA ILE A 201 -21.07 17.04 -3.83
C ILE A 201 -22.61 16.98 -3.82
N HIS A 202 -23.19 16.58 -2.72
CA HIS A 202 -24.55 16.97 -2.35
C HIS A 202 -24.46 18.22 -1.48
N ILE A 203 -24.15 19.33 -2.10
CA ILE A 203 -24.42 20.67 -1.61
C ILE A 203 -25.26 21.35 -2.70
#